data_fb55541b361a12979dde7fc1d4f90678
#
_entry.id   fb55541b361a12979dde7fc1d4f90678
#
_cell.length_a   1.000
_cell.length_b   1.000
_cell.length_c   1.000
_cell.angle_alpha   90.00
_cell.angle_beta   90.00
_cell.angle_gamma   90.00
#
_symmetry.space_group_name_H-M   'P 1'
#
loop_
_entity.id
_entity.type
_entity.pdbx_description
1 polymer ?
#
loop_
_entity_poly.entity_id
_entity_poly.type
_entity_poly.pdbx_seq_one_letter_code
_entity_poly.pdbx_strand_id
1 'polypeptide(L)'
;PPLLIAMIEQDIAAGRLRQADGAFDLGFALRAGITPKGYYDGETTDVALEQRLPFWGANVFAGYRRSSGLLADYDKDRTQRDGEFRAGLRFNLLRDGPIDRQRAERLKARLDLSLADPFIERQQLDIVRSATRSYYNWAAAGLRESVAREQLKVAEDRAAALTEQAKKGMVAPIVVTDNERLIVSRQLIVTQARRRFEAAALELSLFYRGPDDQPITPARERLPPPRLTPPVPAAGRRVDRPAPFGGDQGEAVAR
;
A
#
# COMPACT_ATOMS: atom_id res chain seq x y z
N PRO A 1 -7.13 -7.83 4.57
CA PRO A 1 -6.76 -7.30 3.36
C PRO A 1 -5.71 -6.23 3.20
N PRO A 2 -5.68 -5.05 3.86
CA PRO A 2 -4.63 -4.08 3.54
C PRO A 2 -3.21 -4.58 3.87
N LEU A 3 -3.04 -5.40 4.88
CA LEU A 3 -1.76 -6.02 5.20
C LEU A 3 -1.34 -7.05 4.13
N LEU A 4 -2.28 -7.85 3.64
CA LEU A 4 -2.03 -8.80 2.55
C LEU A 4 -1.58 -8.07 1.27
N ILE A 5 -2.22 -6.93 0.95
CA ILE A 5 -1.82 -6.09 -0.17
C ILE A 5 -0.39 -5.58 0.01
N ALA A 6 -0.02 -5.14 1.21
CA ALA A 6 1.34 -4.68 1.50
C ALA A 6 2.40 -5.80 1.33
N MET A 7 2.08 -7.05 1.71
CA MET A 7 2.95 -8.21 1.48
C MET A 7 3.11 -8.53 -0.02
N ILE A 8 2.01 -8.44 -0.79
CA ILE A 8 2.05 -8.62 -2.25
C ILE A 8 2.90 -7.54 -2.92
N GLU A 9 2.87 -6.29 -2.44
CA GLU A 9 3.72 -5.22 -2.95
C GLU A 9 5.22 -5.51 -2.76
N GLN A 10 5.61 -6.21 -1.69
CA GLN A 10 6.98 -6.69 -1.50
C GLN A 10 7.37 -7.70 -2.59
N ASP A 11 6.50 -8.67 -2.89
CA ASP A 11 6.74 -9.64 -3.96
C ASP A 11 6.82 -8.98 -5.33
N ILE A 12 5.99 -7.96 -5.58
CA ILE A 12 6.04 -7.16 -6.81
C ILE A 12 7.36 -6.40 -6.91
N ALA A 13 7.83 -5.79 -5.83
CA ALA A 13 9.11 -5.08 -5.80
C ALA A 13 10.28 -6.04 -6.06
N ALA A 14 10.26 -7.24 -5.47
CA ALA A 14 11.24 -8.30 -5.75
C ALA A 14 11.19 -8.77 -7.21
N GLY A 15 10.00 -8.89 -7.80
CA GLY A 15 9.80 -9.20 -9.21
C GLY A 15 10.38 -8.13 -10.14
N ARG A 16 10.16 -6.85 -9.83
CA ARG A 16 10.73 -5.72 -10.57
C ARG A 16 12.26 -5.69 -10.52
N LEU A 17 12.85 -6.04 -9.37
CA LEU A 17 14.30 -6.15 -9.26
C LEU A 17 14.85 -7.28 -10.16
N ARG A 18 14.21 -8.46 -10.14
CA ARG A 18 14.58 -9.57 -11.04
C ARG A 18 14.47 -9.18 -12.52
N GLN A 19 13.40 -8.44 -12.88
CA GLN A 19 13.23 -7.92 -14.23
C GLN A 19 14.36 -6.94 -14.61
N ALA A 20 14.76 -6.06 -13.70
CA ALA A 20 15.84 -5.11 -13.93
C ALA A 20 17.23 -5.82 -14.00
N ASP A 21 17.43 -6.89 -13.22
CA ASP A 21 18.64 -7.74 -13.30
C ASP A 21 18.70 -8.48 -14.64
N GLY A 22 17.57 -8.95 -15.19
CA GLY A 22 17.49 -9.63 -16.48
C GLY A 22 17.97 -8.78 -17.68
N ALA A 23 18.08 -7.46 -17.52
CA ALA A 23 18.70 -6.62 -18.54
C ALA A 23 20.21 -6.88 -18.73
N PHE A 24 20.84 -7.58 -17.80
CA PHE A 24 22.25 -7.94 -17.79
C PHE A 24 22.48 -9.43 -18.06
N ASP A 25 21.43 -10.19 -18.34
CA ASP A 25 21.54 -11.60 -18.69
C ASP A 25 22.13 -11.77 -20.08
N LEU A 26 22.69 -12.97 -20.34
CA LEU A 26 23.18 -13.35 -21.65
C LEU A 26 21.99 -13.46 -22.62
N GLY A 27 21.99 -12.59 -23.62
CA GLY A 27 21.00 -12.60 -24.69
C GLY A 27 21.44 -13.47 -25.84
N PHE A 28 20.56 -14.32 -26.35
CA PHE A 28 20.75 -15.06 -27.60
C PHE A 28 19.80 -14.48 -28.65
N ALA A 29 20.34 -14.14 -29.82
CA ALA A 29 19.57 -13.63 -30.93
C ALA A 29 19.85 -14.46 -32.18
N LEU A 30 18.77 -14.95 -32.80
CA LEU A 30 18.80 -15.57 -34.12
C LEU A 30 17.97 -14.72 -35.07
N ARG A 31 18.59 -14.28 -36.17
CA ARG A 31 17.89 -13.59 -37.25
C ARG A 31 18.06 -14.38 -38.52
N ALA A 32 17.00 -14.68 -39.22
CA ALA A 32 17.00 -15.27 -40.55
C ALA A 32 16.12 -14.40 -41.46
N GLY A 33 16.65 -14.09 -42.62
CA GLY A 33 15.94 -13.32 -43.64
C GLY A 33 16.07 -14.02 -45.00
N ILE A 34 14.95 -14.06 -45.73
CA ILE A 34 14.92 -14.64 -47.09
C ILE A 34 14.23 -13.60 -48.00
N THR A 35 14.92 -13.27 -49.09
CA THR A 35 14.35 -12.44 -50.16
C THR A 35 14.20 -13.31 -51.40
N PRO A 36 13.01 -13.95 -51.61
CA PRO A 36 12.87 -15.04 -52.57
C PRO A 36 12.73 -14.60 -54.02
N LYS A 37 12.43 -13.33 -54.30
CA LYS A 37 12.22 -12.78 -55.66
C LYS A 37 12.57 -11.30 -55.73
N GLY A 38 13.28 -10.92 -56.79
CA GLY A 38 13.64 -9.54 -57.08
C GLY A 38 14.93 -9.45 -57.85
N TYR A 39 15.47 -8.25 -58.05
CA TYR A 39 16.80 -8.05 -58.58
C TYR A 39 17.86 -8.58 -57.61
N TYR A 40 17.59 -8.48 -56.33
CA TYR A 40 18.37 -9.08 -55.24
C TYR A 40 17.58 -10.26 -54.68
N ASP A 41 18.13 -11.46 -54.75
CA ASP A 41 17.60 -12.67 -54.13
C ASP A 41 18.66 -13.27 -53.21
N GLY A 42 18.31 -13.53 -51.95
CA GLY A 42 19.34 -14.03 -51.04
C GLY A 42 18.76 -14.46 -49.70
N GLU A 43 19.60 -15.13 -48.96
CA GLU A 43 19.34 -15.60 -47.61
C GLU A 43 20.40 -15.03 -46.66
N THR A 44 19.95 -14.62 -45.50
CA THR A 44 20.83 -14.15 -44.41
C THR A 44 20.51 -14.91 -43.12
N THR A 45 21.51 -15.38 -42.45
CA THR A 45 21.39 -15.97 -41.10
C THR A 45 22.44 -15.33 -40.19
N ASP A 46 22.00 -14.83 -39.06
CA ASP A 46 22.82 -14.15 -38.05
C ASP A 46 22.49 -14.75 -36.67
N VAL A 47 23.50 -15.36 -36.06
CA VAL A 47 23.43 -15.85 -34.68
C VAL A 47 24.33 -14.97 -33.83
N ALA A 48 23.79 -14.39 -32.78
CA ALA A 48 24.56 -13.53 -31.89
C ALA A 48 24.28 -13.83 -30.42
N LEU A 49 25.33 -13.80 -29.62
CA LEU A 49 25.31 -13.74 -28.18
C LEU A 49 25.68 -12.33 -27.78
N GLU A 50 24.89 -11.72 -26.92
CA GLU A 50 25.16 -10.38 -26.41
C GLU A 50 24.96 -10.36 -24.89
N GLN A 51 25.89 -9.74 -24.17
CA GLN A 51 25.77 -9.53 -22.75
C GLN A 51 26.13 -8.10 -22.37
N ARG A 52 25.21 -7.44 -21.68
CA ARG A 52 25.49 -6.14 -21.07
C ARG A 52 26.22 -6.34 -19.76
N LEU A 53 27.29 -5.58 -19.58
CA LEU A 53 28.07 -5.61 -18.36
C LEU A 53 27.53 -4.55 -17.38
N PRO A 54 27.59 -4.82 -16.07
CA PRO A 54 27.03 -3.90 -15.06
C PRO A 54 27.89 -2.65 -14.81
N PHE A 55 28.86 -2.39 -15.67
CA PHE A 55 29.78 -1.25 -15.56
C PHE A 55 29.92 -0.52 -16.88
N TRP A 56 30.02 0.79 -16.82
CA TRP A 56 30.34 1.72 -17.92
C TRP A 56 29.53 1.55 -19.21
N GLY A 57 28.28 1.06 -19.15
CA GLY A 57 27.46 0.81 -20.34
C GLY A 57 28.09 -0.18 -21.33
N ALA A 58 29.03 -0.99 -20.87
CA ALA A 58 29.76 -1.94 -21.71
C ALA A 58 28.86 -3.08 -22.17
N ASN A 59 29.07 -3.52 -23.42
CA ASN A 59 28.39 -4.65 -24.03
C ASN A 59 29.42 -5.53 -24.73
N VAL A 60 29.43 -6.81 -24.39
CA VAL A 60 30.24 -7.85 -25.09
C VAL A 60 29.31 -8.56 -26.04
N PHE A 61 29.79 -8.80 -27.24
CA PHE A 61 29.05 -9.59 -28.20
C PHE A 61 29.98 -10.56 -28.95
N ALA A 62 29.42 -11.71 -29.30
CA ALA A 62 30.04 -12.68 -30.19
C ALA A 62 28.95 -13.25 -31.11
N GLY A 63 29.29 -13.49 -32.38
CA GLY A 63 28.29 -14.00 -33.29
C GLY A 63 28.89 -14.56 -34.57
N TYR A 64 28.05 -15.27 -35.32
CA TYR A 64 28.35 -15.79 -36.64
C TYR A 64 27.24 -15.36 -37.59
N ARG A 65 27.63 -14.83 -38.73
CA ARG A 65 26.74 -14.43 -39.80
C ARG A 65 27.12 -15.14 -41.08
N ARG A 66 26.12 -15.58 -41.81
CA ARG A 66 26.26 -16.13 -43.15
C ARG A 66 25.19 -15.56 -44.07
N SER A 67 25.58 -15.20 -45.25
CA SER A 67 24.67 -14.82 -46.33
C SER A 67 24.96 -15.62 -47.59
N SER A 68 23.95 -15.88 -48.41
CA SER A 68 24.02 -16.53 -49.71
C SER A 68 23.07 -15.88 -50.71
N GLY A 69 23.33 -16.03 -52.01
CA GLY A 69 22.52 -15.39 -53.05
C GLY A 69 23.06 -14.04 -53.50
N LEU A 70 22.26 -13.32 -54.29
CA LEU A 70 22.63 -12.01 -54.85
C LEU A 70 22.17 -10.91 -53.87
N LEU A 71 23.08 -10.47 -53.00
CA LEU A 71 22.86 -9.36 -52.09
C LEU A 71 23.50 -8.07 -52.64
N ALA A 72 22.92 -6.93 -52.31
CA ALA A 72 23.47 -5.64 -52.70
C ALA A 72 24.87 -5.43 -52.10
N ASP A 73 25.76 -4.76 -52.83
CA ASP A 73 27.12 -4.51 -52.35
C ASP A 73 27.20 -3.63 -51.11
N TYR A 74 26.16 -2.80 -50.88
CA TYR A 74 26.06 -1.97 -49.70
C TYR A 74 25.32 -2.63 -48.52
N ASP A 75 24.89 -3.90 -48.70
CA ASP A 75 24.19 -4.62 -47.64
C ASP A 75 25.17 -5.02 -46.54
N LYS A 76 24.88 -4.56 -45.33
CA LYS A 76 25.68 -4.83 -44.14
C LYS A 76 25.67 -6.32 -43.74
N ASP A 77 24.71 -7.07 -44.24
CA ASP A 77 24.53 -8.48 -43.93
C ASP A 77 25.17 -9.41 -44.97
N ARG A 78 25.80 -8.83 -45.99
CA ARG A 78 26.56 -9.59 -46.99
C ARG A 78 27.85 -10.12 -46.37
N THR A 79 28.08 -11.43 -46.51
CA THR A 79 29.31 -12.13 -46.10
C THR A 79 29.96 -12.80 -47.27
N GLN A 80 31.20 -13.26 -47.08
CA GLN A 80 31.84 -14.21 -48.02
C GLN A 80 31.17 -15.59 -47.89
N ARG A 81 31.57 -16.52 -48.79
CA ARG A 81 30.97 -17.85 -48.94
C ARG A 81 30.91 -18.66 -47.63
N ASP A 82 31.91 -18.50 -46.76
CA ASP A 82 32.02 -19.23 -45.49
C ASP A 82 31.44 -18.47 -44.30
N GLY A 83 30.80 -17.31 -44.56
CA GLY A 83 30.28 -16.45 -43.48
C GLY A 83 31.38 -15.66 -42.75
N GLU A 84 31.02 -15.05 -41.63
CA GLU A 84 31.96 -14.29 -40.80
C GLU A 84 31.73 -14.53 -39.32
N PHE A 85 32.80 -14.67 -38.56
CA PHE A 85 32.78 -14.58 -37.11
C PHE A 85 33.03 -13.14 -36.70
N ARG A 86 32.23 -12.65 -35.76
CA ARG A 86 32.40 -11.32 -35.21
C ARG A 86 32.33 -11.38 -33.68
N ALA A 87 33.25 -10.70 -33.03
CA ALA A 87 33.25 -10.53 -31.60
C ALA A 87 33.76 -9.14 -31.28
N GLY A 88 33.26 -8.58 -30.21
CA GLY A 88 33.69 -7.23 -29.86
C GLY A 88 33.19 -6.80 -28.51
N LEU A 89 33.70 -5.66 -28.11
CA LEU A 89 33.35 -4.95 -26.88
C LEU A 89 32.97 -3.52 -27.27
N ARG A 90 31.80 -3.10 -26.84
CA ARG A 90 31.29 -1.76 -27.09
C ARG A 90 31.23 -0.97 -25.77
N PHE A 91 31.78 0.21 -25.77
CA PHE A 91 31.75 1.16 -24.64
C PHE A 91 31.07 2.47 -25.03
N ASN A 92 30.34 3.02 -24.12
CA ASN A 92 29.82 4.37 -24.26
C ASN A 92 30.74 5.36 -23.54
N LEU A 93 31.49 6.16 -24.28
CA LEU A 93 32.51 7.05 -23.69
C LEU A 93 31.91 8.32 -23.08
N LEU A 94 30.95 8.96 -23.74
CA LEU A 94 30.43 10.28 -23.35
C LEU A 94 29.01 10.23 -22.80
N ARG A 95 28.16 9.42 -23.38
CA ARG A 95 26.77 9.28 -22.99
C ARG A 95 26.54 7.88 -22.44
N ASP A 96 25.74 7.76 -21.36
CA ASP A 96 25.40 6.48 -20.72
C ASP A 96 26.63 5.69 -20.20
N GLY A 97 27.75 6.34 -19.96
CA GLY A 97 28.98 5.75 -19.43
C GLY A 97 28.85 5.40 -17.94
N PRO A 98 28.93 6.37 -17.01
CA PRO A 98 28.90 6.11 -15.56
C PRO A 98 27.58 5.47 -15.10
N ILE A 99 26.44 5.94 -15.65
CA ILE A 99 25.11 5.39 -15.41
C ILE A 99 24.30 5.42 -16.72
N ASP A 100 23.63 4.33 -17.04
CA ASP A 100 22.68 4.22 -18.12
C ASP A 100 21.28 3.92 -17.58
N ARG A 101 20.29 3.88 -18.47
CA ARG A 101 18.92 3.61 -18.11
C ARG A 101 18.74 2.29 -17.36
N GLN A 102 19.39 1.22 -17.80
CA GLN A 102 19.25 -0.12 -17.20
C GLN A 102 19.86 -0.17 -15.79
N ARG A 103 21.01 0.45 -15.59
CA ARG A 103 21.63 0.55 -14.26
C ARG A 103 20.84 1.45 -13.34
N ALA A 104 20.29 2.55 -13.84
CA ALA A 104 19.40 3.42 -13.07
C ALA A 104 18.11 2.69 -12.66
N GLU A 105 17.48 1.94 -13.57
CA GLU A 105 16.30 1.11 -13.28
C GLU A 105 16.62 0.01 -12.27
N ARG A 106 17.76 -0.66 -12.38
CA ARG A 106 18.23 -1.65 -11.40
C ARG A 106 18.44 -1.04 -10.01
N LEU A 107 19.11 0.11 -9.94
CA LEU A 107 19.32 0.81 -8.67
C LEU A 107 17.99 1.24 -8.05
N LYS A 108 17.10 1.81 -8.84
CA LYS A 108 15.76 2.18 -8.42
C LYS A 108 14.99 0.97 -7.88
N ALA A 109 14.98 -0.15 -8.61
CA ALA A 109 14.28 -1.36 -8.18
C ALA A 109 14.85 -1.92 -6.85
N ARG A 110 16.17 -1.81 -6.61
CA ARG A 110 16.77 -2.15 -5.32
C ARG A 110 16.30 -1.26 -4.19
N LEU A 111 16.23 0.04 -4.44
CA LEU A 111 15.72 1.00 -3.46
C LEU A 111 14.23 0.76 -3.18
N ASP A 112 13.43 0.53 -4.22
CA ASP A 112 12.00 0.22 -4.08
C ASP A 112 11.79 -1.05 -3.24
N LEU A 113 12.61 -2.10 -3.42
CA LEU A 113 12.58 -3.31 -2.60
C LEU A 113 12.94 -3.00 -1.14
N SER A 114 13.95 -2.16 -0.89
CA SER A 114 14.33 -1.78 0.48
C SER A 114 13.26 -0.93 1.20
N LEU A 115 12.38 -0.26 0.45
CA LEU A 115 11.26 0.51 1.00
C LEU A 115 10.02 -0.36 1.29
N ALA A 116 9.99 -1.62 0.85
CA ALA A 116 8.85 -2.50 1.05
C ALA A 116 8.61 -2.81 2.53
N ASP A 117 9.66 -3.10 3.32
CA ASP A 117 9.55 -3.39 4.75
C ASP A 117 9.02 -2.18 5.55
N PRO A 118 9.59 -0.97 5.43
CA PRO A 118 9.02 0.23 6.05
C PRO A 118 7.57 0.51 5.64
N PHE A 119 7.19 0.19 4.39
CA PHE A 119 5.82 0.33 3.93
C PHE A 119 4.87 -0.64 4.64
N ILE A 120 5.27 -1.90 4.83
CA ILE A 120 4.49 -2.90 5.57
C ILE A 120 4.32 -2.47 7.03
N GLU A 121 5.39 -2.03 7.69
CA GLU A 121 5.33 -1.52 9.08
C GLU A 121 4.36 -0.33 9.20
N ARG A 122 4.43 0.60 8.27
CA ARG A 122 3.50 1.74 8.23
C ARG A 122 2.05 1.27 8.09
N GLN A 123 1.77 0.30 7.20
CA GLN A 123 0.42 -0.24 7.04
C GLN A 123 -0.08 -0.93 8.31
N GLN A 124 0.79 -1.65 9.02
CA GLN A 124 0.44 -2.25 10.31
C GLN A 124 0.07 -1.18 11.34
N LEU A 125 0.86 -0.12 11.46
CA LEU A 125 0.57 1.00 12.36
C LEU A 125 -0.74 1.71 12.00
N ASP A 126 -1.01 1.92 10.72
CA ASP A 126 -2.25 2.55 10.25
C ASP A 126 -3.49 1.69 10.55
N ILE A 127 -3.37 0.36 10.43
CA ILE A 127 -4.43 -0.58 10.82
C ILE A 127 -4.68 -0.52 12.33
N VAL A 128 -3.63 -0.60 13.15
CA VAL A 128 -3.73 -0.53 14.62
C VAL A 128 -4.36 0.80 15.04
N ARG A 129 -3.93 1.91 14.45
CA ARG A 129 -4.49 3.23 14.70
C ARG A 129 -5.98 3.29 14.34
N SER A 130 -6.36 2.77 13.19
CA SER A 130 -7.74 2.76 12.72
C SER A 130 -8.63 1.88 13.61
N ALA A 131 -8.17 0.68 13.97
CA ALA A 131 -8.86 -0.21 14.89
C ALA A 131 -9.04 0.43 16.27
N THR A 132 -7.99 1.05 16.81
CA THR A 132 -8.04 1.77 18.09
C THR A 132 -9.05 2.92 18.06
N ARG A 133 -9.06 3.70 16.97
CA ARG A 133 -10.02 4.79 16.79
C ARG A 133 -11.45 4.26 16.72
N SER A 134 -11.70 3.21 15.96
CA SER A 134 -13.03 2.59 15.86
C SER A 134 -13.50 2.03 17.20
N TYR A 135 -12.59 1.41 17.99
CA TYR A 135 -12.90 0.95 19.34
C TYR A 135 -13.34 2.08 20.27
N TYR A 136 -12.59 3.18 20.33
CA TYR A 136 -12.96 4.31 21.18
C TYR A 136 -14.22 5.02 20.70
N ASN A 137 -14.47 5.10 19.39
CA ASN A 137 -15.71 5.62 18.84
C ASN A 137 -16.91 4.77 19.27
N TRP A 138 -16.80 3.45 19.19
CA TRP A 138 -17.82 2.52 19.65
C TRP A 138 -18.07 2.64 21.15
N ALA A 139 -17.05 2.66 21.98
CA ALA A 139 -17.15 2.82 23.42
C ALA A 139 -17.83 4.15 23.79
N ALA A 140 -17.41 5.26 23.16
CA ALA A 140 -18.00 6.57 23.38
C ALA A 140 -19.48 6.65 22.93
N ALA A 141 -19.82 6.01 21.81
CA ALA A 141 -21.21 5.95 21.33
C ALA A 141 -22.10 5.16 22.30
N GLY A 142 -21.60 4.03 22.84
CA GLY A 142 -22.31 3.24 23.84
C GLY A 142 -22.54 3.98 25.14
N LEU A 143 -21.55 4.73 25.64
CA LEU A 143 -21.68 5.58 26.82
C LEU A 143 -22.69 6.70 26.60
N ARG A 144 -22.68 7.35 25.43
CA ARG A 144 -23.67 8.38 25.08
C ARG A 144 -25.10 7.84 25.05
N GLU A 145 -25.26 6.62 24.52
CA GLU A 145 -26.56 5.96 24.51
C GLU A 145 -27.04 5.63 25.93
N SER A 146 -26.17 5.14 26.83
CA SER A 146 -26.52 4.85 28.21
C SER A 146 -26.97 6.13 28.95
N VAL A 147 -26.22 7.23 28.81
CA VAL A 147 -26.58 8.53 29.38
C VAL A 147 -27.92 9.05 28.83
N ALA A 148 -28.14 8.91 27.50
CA ALA A 148 -29.43 9.33 26.92
C ALA A 148 -30.62 8.54 27.48
N ARG A 149 -30.48 7.24 27.71
CA ARG A 149 -31.51 6.39 28.33
C ARG A 149 -31.77 6.79 29.77
N GLU A 150 -30.71 7.07 30.52
CA GLU A 150 -30.84 7.52 31.91
C GLU A 150 -31.59 8.88 32.01
N GLN A 151 -31.26 9.82 31.11
CA GLN A 151 -31.95 11.09 31.02
C GLN A 151 -33.45 10.95 30.63
N LEU A 152 -33.77 9.98 29.75
CA LEU A 152 -35.16 9.67 29.44
C LEU A 152 -35.89 9.15 30.68
N LYS A 153 -35.28 8.17 31.38
CA LYS A 153 -35.84 7.59 32.59
C LYS A 153 -36.13 8.64 33.65
N VAL A 154 -35.20 9.58 33.89
CA VAL A 154 -35.42 10.70 34.85
C VAL A 154 -36.63 11.57 34.44
N ALA A 155 -36.82 11.82 33.12
CA ALA A 155 -37.97 12.59 32.65
C ALA A 155 -39.29 11.81 32.79
N GLU A 156 -39.29 10.50 32.58
CA GLU A 156 -40.45 9.62 32.79
C GLU A 156 -40.82 9.49 34.28
N ASP A 157 -39.82 9.28 35.16
CA ASP A 157 -40.04 9.22 36.61
C ASP A 157 -40.63 10.53 37.13
N ARG A 158 -40.21 11.67 36.60
CA ARG A 158 -40.76 12.99 36.93
C ARG A 158 -42.20 13.17 36.47
N ALA A 159 -42.61 12.55 35.35
CA ALA A 159 -43.95 12.71 34.79
C ALA A 159 -45.06 12.26 35.78
N ALA A 160 -44.85 11.11 36.44
CA ALA A 160 -45.76 10.58 37.40
C ALA A 160 -45.98 11.55 38.59
N ALA A 161 -44.89 12.10 39.12
CA ALA A 161 -44.95 13.08 40.21
C ALA A 161 -45.66 14.38 39.81
N LEU A 162 -45.37 14.91 38.60
CA LEU A 162 -46.02 16.13 38.09
C LEU A 162 -47.53 15.94 37.87
N THR A 163 -47.93 14.77 37.36
CA THR A 163 -49.33 14.44 37.14
C THR A 163 -50.10 14.44 38.46
N GLU A 164 -49.56 13.87 39.54
CA GLU A 164 -50.16 13.85 40.84
C GLU A 164 -50.23 15.26 41.49
N GLN A 165 -49.20 16.08 41.31
CA GLN A 165 -49.16 17.46 41.78
C GLN A 165 -50.18 18.35 41.05
N ALA A 166 -50.34 18.13 39.71
CA ALA A 166 -51.33 18.85 38.92
C ALA A 166 -52.77 18.50 39.36
N LYS A 167 -53.08 17.22 39.63
CA LYS A 167 -54.38 16.79 40.18
C LYS A 167 -54.71 17.43 41.52
N LYS A 168 -53.70 17.67 42.35
CA LYS A 168 -53.85 18.35 43.65
C LYS A 168 -53.85 19.88 43.56
N GLY A 169 -53.75 20.43 42.34
CA GLY A 169 -53.71 21.89 42.14
C GLY A 169 -52.41 22.57 42.56
N MET A 170 -51.35 21.78 42.84
CA MET A 170 -50.04 22.31 43.27
C MET A 170 -49.20 22.86 42.14
N VAL A 171 -49.43 22.40 40.89
CA VAL A 171 -48.77 22.90 39.69
C VAL A 171 -49.76 23.10 38.56
N ALA A 172 -49.49 24.04 37.65
CA ALA A 172 -50.35 24.31 36.52
C ALA A 172 -50.33 23.14 35.52
N PRO A 173 -51.41 22.76 34.83
CA PRO A 173 -51.50 21.67 33.88
C PRO A 173 -50.49 21.77 32.76
N ILE A 174 -50.09 22.99 32.34
CA ILE A 174 -49.09 23.23 31.30
C ILE A 174 -47.74 22.59 31.64
N VAL A 175 -47.36 22.47 32.91
CA VAL A 175 -46.10 21.86 33.36
C VAL A 175 -46.07 20.37 33.03
N VAL A 176 -47.23 19.67 33.09
CA VAL A 176 -47.33 18.26 32.67
C VAL A 176 -47.11 18.15 31.18
N THR A 177 -47.78 18.98 30.37
CA THR A 177 -47.63 18.99 28.92
C THR A 177 -46.18 19.29 28.47
N ASP A 178 -45.50 20.23 29.15
CA ASP A 178 -44.10 20.54 28.86
C ASP A 178 -43.17 19.37 29.18
N ASN A 179 -43.44 18.62 30.26
CA ASN A 179 -42.69 17.41 30.57
C ASN A 179 -42.95 16.29 29.55
N GLU A 180 -44.18 16.15 29.04
CA GLU A 180 -44.48 15.19 27.95
C GLU A 180 -43.72 15.53 26.69
N ARG A 181 -43.64 16.80 26.31
CA ARG A 181 -42.78 17.24 25.18
C ARG A 181 -41.31 16.93 25.41
N LEU A 182 -40.81 17.12 26.64
CA LEU A 182 -39.44 16.76 27.01
C LEU A 182 -39.19 15.25 26.84
N ILE A 183 -40.14 14.41 27.29
CA ILE A 183 -40.05 12.94 27.12
C ILE A 183 -39.94 12.57 25.65
N VAL A 184 -40.78 13.10 24.76
CA VAL A 184 -40.72 12.84 23.31
C VAL A 184 -39.38 13.29 22.74
N SER A 185 -38.86 14.45 23.13
CA SER A 185 -37.54 14.93 22.73
C SER A 185 -36.43 13.98 23.19
N ARG A 186 -36.49 13.47 24.43
CA ARG A 186 -35.48 12.50 24.94
C ARG A 186 -35.57 11.15 24.24
N GLN A 187 -36.77 10.68 23.89
CA GLN A 187 -36.95 9.45 23.09
C GLN A 187 -36.29 9.56 21.72
N LEU A 188 -36.39 10.73 21.06
CA LEU A 188 -35.70 11.00 19.81
C LEU A 188 -34.18 10.93 19.98
N ILE A 189 -33.64 11.54 21.05
CA ILE A 189 -32.20 11.50 21.36
C ILE A 189 -31.72 10.06 21.60
N VAL A 190 -32.47 9.25 22.35
CA VAL A 190 -32.17 7.84 22.59
C VAL A 190 -32.12 7.07 21.28
N THR A 191 -33.11 7.29 20.40
CA THR A 191 -33.17 6.62 19.08
C THR A 191 -31.96 6.98 18.21
N GLN A 192 -31.57 8.25 18.18
CA GLN A 192 -30.40 8.72 17.47
C GLN A 192 -29.09 8.17 18.06
N ALA A 193 -28.98 8.16 19.38
CA ALA A 193 -27.81 7.63 20.07
C ALA A 193 -27.64 6.11 19.81
N ARG A 194 -28.75 5.35 19.83
CA ARG A 194 -28.77 3.93 19.49
C ARG A 194 -28.30 3.68 18.08
N ARG A 195 -28.81 4.42 17.09
CA ARG A 195 -28.35 4.29 15.69
C ARG A 195 -26.85 4.55 15.53
N ARG A 196 -26.32 5.57 16.22
CA ARG A 196 -24.90 5.89 16.22
C ARG A 196 -24.06 4.76 16.86
N PHE A 197 -24.57 4.15 17.92
CA PHE A 197 -23.92 3.02 18.57
C PHE A 197 -23.87 1.80 17.66
N GLU A 198 -24.98 1.45 17.00
CA GLU A 198 -25.07 0.35 16.05
C GLU A 198 -24.12 0.58 14.84
N ALA A 199 -24.07 1.79 14.30
CA ALA A 199 -23.16 2.15 13.23
C ALA A 199 -21.69 2.01 13.65
N ALA A 200 -21.31 2.50 14.83
CA ALA A 200 -19.97 2.38 15.37
C ALA A 200 -19.57 0.92 15.65
N ALA A 201 -20.53 0.06 16.04
CA ALA A 201 -20.31 -1.37 16.21
C ALA A 201 -20.00 -2.06 14.87
N LEU A 202 -20.70 -1.66 13.80
CA LEU A 202 -20.43 -2.15 12.44
C LEU A 202 -19.05 -1.69 11.92
N GLU A 203 -18.65 -0.43 12.18
CA GLU A 203 -17.29 0.02 11.83
C GLU A 203 -16.22 -0.78 12.58
N LEU A 204 -16.42 -1.07 13.87
CA LEU A 204 -15.47 -1.86 14.65
C LEU A 204 -15.41 -3.31 14.18
N SER A 205 -16.49 -3.88 13.66
CA SER A 205 -16.52 -5.25 13.16
C SER A 205 -15.57 -5.48 11.97
N LEU A 206 -15.17 -4.43 11.25
CA LEU A 206 -14.17 -4.53 10.18
C LEU A 206 -12.80 -4.98 10.71
N PHE A 207 -12.50 -4.69 11.96
CA PHE A 207 -11.24 -5.02 12.64
C PHE A 207 -11.39 -6.18 13.64
N TYR A 208 -12.61 -6.49 14.06
CA TYR A 208 -12.92 -7.54 15.03
C TYR A 208 -13.49 -8.76 14.31
N ARG A 209 -12.65 -9.78 14.13
CA ARG A 209 -12.98 -10.97 13.35
C ARG A 209 -13.03 -12.21 14.21
N GLY A 210 -13.87 -13.16 13.80
CA GLY A 210 -13.98 -14.49 14.38
C GLY A 210 -12.88 -15.45 13.90
N PRO A 211 -12.91 -16.69 14.43
CA PRO A 211 -12.00 -17.75 14.00
C PRO A 211 -12.15 -18.11 12.51
N ASP A 212 -13.33 -17.86 11.94
CA ASP A 212 -13.69 -18.07 10.54
C ASP A 212 -13.41 -16.84 9.64
N ASP A 213 -12.65 -15.86 10.16
CA ASP A 213 -12.35 -14.57 9.53
C ASP A 213 -13.57 -13.71 9.16
N GLN A 214 -14.75 -14.05 9.68
CA GLN A 214 -15.96 -13.25 9.49
C GLN A 214 -15.99 -12.06 10.48
N PRO A 215 -16.51 -10.91 10.05
CA PRO A 215 -16.64 -9.75 10.95
C PRO A 215 -17.66 -10.04 12.05
N ILE A 216 -17.26 -9.83 13.30
CA ILE A 216 -18.12 -9.97 14.47
C ILE A 216 -18.50 -8.58 14.99
N THR A 217 -19.80 -8.33 15.11
CA THR A 217 -20.29 -7.11 15.76
C THR A 217 -20.09 -7.24 17.27
N PRO A 218 -19.38 -6.33 17.93
CA PRO A 218 -19.15 -6.39 19.37
C PRO A 218 -20.46 -6.24 20.13
N ALA A 219 -20.69 -7.13 21.08
CA ALA A 219 -21.86 -7.09 21.94
C ALA A 219 -21.77 -5.91 22.94
N ARG A 220 -22.94 -5.38 23.34
CA ARG A 220 -23.04 -4.25 24.29
C ARG A 220 -22.35 -4.53 25.62
N GLU A 221 -22.45 -5.76 26.10
CA GLU A 221 -21.91 -6.22 27.39
C GLU A 221 -20.37 -6.09 27.46
N ARG A 222 -19.72 -5.94 26.32
CA ARG A 222 -18.28 -5.72 26.21
C ARG A 222 -17.87 -4.26 26.28
N LEU A 223 -18.82 -3.34 26.49
CA LEU A 223 -18.50 -1.93 26.68
C LEU A 223 -17.62 -1.77 27.94
N PRO A 224 -16.52 -1.01 27.83
CA PRO A 224 -15.71 -0.72 29.00
C PRO A 224 -16.53 0.12 30.00
N PRO A 225 -16.30 -0.07 31.31
CA PRO A 225 -16.92 0.80 32.31
C PRO A 225 -16.48 2.26 32.10
N PRO A 226 -17.34 3.25 32.40
CA PRO A 226 -16.99 4.64 32.27
C PRO A 226 -15.81 4.96 33.19
N ARG A 227 -14.63 5.21 32.59
CA ARG A 227 -13.42 5.65 33.32
C ARG A 227 -13.33 7.17 33.20
N LEU A 228 -13.43 7.87 34.34
CA LEU A 228 -13.24 9.32 34.41
C LEU A 228 -11.75 9.72 34.41
N THR A 229 -10.84 8.76 34.60
CA THR A 229 -9.42 9.01 34.59
C THR A 229 -8.87 8.80 33.17
N PRO A 230 -8.23 9.80 32.54
CA PRO A 230 -7.53 9.59 31.29
C PRO A 230 -6.45 8.51 31.48
N PRO A 231 -6.22 7.64 30.48
CA PRO A 231 -5.12 6.69 30.58
C PRO A 231 -3.83 7.49 30.73
N VAL A 232 -3.08 7.21 31.79
CA VAL A 232 -1.72 7.74 31.96
C VAL A 232 -0.96 7.30 30.68
N PRO A 233 -0.42 8.23 29.90
CA PRO A 233 0.38 7.85 28.74
C PRO A 233 1.48 6.94 29.28
N ALA A 234 1.59 5.72 28.74
CA ALA A 234 2.68 4.82 29.06
C ALA A 234 3.96 5.62 28.87
N ALA A 235 4.69 5.83 29.97
CA ALA A 235 5.92 6.61 30.01
C ALA A 235 6.78 6.16 28.83
N GLY A 236 7.02 7.07 27.91
CA GLY A 236 7.47 6.81 26.56
C GLY A 236 8.56 5.75 26.49
N ARG A 237 8.28 4.65 25.82
CA ARG A 237 9.32 3.90 25.16
C ARG A 237 9.97 4.91 24.21
N ARG A 238 11.13 5.42 24.58
CA ARG A 238 11.97 6.17 23.63
C ARG A 238 12.11 5.23 22.43
N VAL A 239 11.41 5.58 21.36
CA VAL A 239 11.79 5.05 20.05
C VAL A 239 13.18 5.63 19.84
N ASP A 240 14.19 4.80 19.98
CA ASP A 240 15.54 5.15 19.54
C ASP A 240 15.36 5.54 18.07
N ARG A 241 15.38 6.85 17.82
CA ARG A 241 15.42 7.34 16.45
C ARG A 241 16.69 6.74 15.87
N PRO A 242 16.61 5.98 14.76
CA PRO A 242 17.81 5.64 14.03
C PRO A 242 18.54 6.97 13.78
N ALA A 243 19.85 6.97 14.04
CA ALA A 243 20.68 8.13 13.81
C ALA A 243 20.38 8.69 12.42
N PRO A 244 20.23 10.01 12.24
CA PRO A 244 20.07 10.59 10.93
C PRO A 244 21.21 10.06 10.06
N PHE A 245 20.88 9.59 8.86
CA PHE A 245 21.86 9.15 7.88
C PHE A 245 22.97 10.21 7.80
N GLY A 246 24.03 9.99 8.56
CA GLY A 246 25.27 10.72 8.46
C GLY A 246 25.83 10.39 7.10
N GLY A 247 25.69 11.32 6.18
CA GLY A 247 26.40 11.25 4.92
C GLY A 247 27.90 11.28 5.20
N ASP A 248 28.49 10.10 5.27
CA ASP A 248 29.92 9.93 5.09
C ASP A 248 30.22 10.05 3.60
N GLN A 249 30.16 11.29 3.12
CA GLN A 249 30.68 11.71 1.83
C GLN A 249 31.82 12.68 2.07
N GLY A 250 32.97 12.15 2.36
CA GLY A 250 34.14 12.99 2.43
C GLY A 250 35.34 12.26 2.94
N GLU A 251 35.92 11.35 2.12
CA GLU A 251 37.37 11.09 2.15
C GLU A 251 37.69 9.91 1.21
N ALA A 252 37.83 10.18 -0.07
CA ALA A 252 38.64 9.37 -0.97
C ALA A 252 38.85 10.08 -2.32
N VAL A 253 39.36 11.32 -2.26
CA VAL A 253 40.07 11.91 -3.43
C VAL A 253 41.33 12.59 -2.88
N ALA A 254 42.36 11.80 -2.64
CA ALA A 254 43.77 12.22 -2.68
C ALA A 254 44.68 11.02 -2.33
N ARG A 255 45.03 10.21 -3.34
CA ARG A 255 46.36 9.65 -3.58
C ARG A 255 46.34 8.79 -4.85
#